data_4135e9a028fe62d6017aa63366e5a372
#
_entry.id   4135e9a028fe62d6017aa63366e5a372
#
_cell.length_a   1.000
_cell.length_b   1.000
_cell.length_c   1.000
_cell.angle_alpha   90.00
_cell.angle_beta   90.00
_cell.angle_gamma   90.00
#
_symmetry.space_group_name_H-M   'P 1'
#
loop_
_entity.id
_entity.type
_entity.pdbx_description
1 polymer ?
#
loop_
_entity_poly.entity_id
_entity_poly.type
_entity_poly.pdbx_seq_one_letter_code
_entity_poly.pdbx_strand_id
1 'polypeptide(L)'
;EQSEQDTFGQSEYADADGTTHLTGTEAGLATALVARAARVGLDARAAVASSMVAARLVARHGHGTEVVPRGTARGALAPLPLACLEPAPAVAAMLARWGIRTLGDLARLPADEVATRLGPDGAALIRAARGEDERPLAPQTFDDTVEETTALEHAIDNVEPLLFALHGMTL
;
A
#
# COMPACT_ATOMS: atom_id res chain seq x y z
N GLU A 1 23.75 10.46 -8.28
CA GLU A 1 22.59 11.39 -8.58
C GLU A 1 21.32 10.67 -8.99
N GLN A 2 21.27 9.33 -9.00
CA GLN A 2 20.11 8.52 -9.41
C GLN A 2 19.40 7.84 -8.25
N SER A 3 19.85 8.02 -7.00
CA SER A 3 19.33 7.29 -5.83
C SER A 3 18.25 8.02 -5.03
N GLU A 4 17.89 9.26 -5.37
CA GLU A 4 16.93 10.06 -4.59
C GLU A 4 15.49 10.04 -5.12
N GLN A 5 15.24 9.49 -6.30
CA GLN A 5 13.91 9.48 -6.94
C GLN A 5 13.05 8.26 -6.64
N ASP A 6 13.59 7.17 -6.08
CA ASP A 6 12.85 5.91 -5.89
C ASP A 6 12.18 5.76 -4.51
N THR A 7 12.40 6.67 -3.57
CA THR A 7 11.88 6.54 -2.20
C THR A 7 10.37 6.85 -2.09
N PHE A 8 9.77 7.54 -3.06
CA PHE A 8 8.35 7.91 -3.06
C PHE A 8 7.42 6.91 -3.76
N GLY A 9 7.90 5.78 -4.22
CA GLY A 9 7.16 4.83 -5.04
C GLY A 9 6.65 3.57 -4.34
N GLN A 10 7.16 3.22 -3.17
CA GLN A 10 6.78 1.98 -2.49
C GLN A 10 5.51 2.16 -1.67
N SER A 11 4.60 1.22 -1.80
CA SER A 11 3.36 1.17 -1.02
C SER A 11 3.30 -0.15 -0.26
N GLU A 12 3.19 -0.06 1.06
CA GLU A 12 2.97 -1.19 1.95
C GLU A 12 1.50 -1.24 2.35
N TYR A 13 0.95 -2.42 2.45
CA TYR A 13 -0.44 -2.64 2.83
C TYR A 13 -0.51 -3.53 4.05
N ALA A 14 -1.40 -3.18 4.97
CA ALA A 14 -1.70 -3.99 6.13
C ALA A 14 -3.20 -4.08 6.34
N ASP A 15 -3.68 -5.22 6.84
CA ASP A 15 -5.06 -5.34 7.28
C ASP A 15 -5.22 -4.59 8.61
N ALA A 16 -6.15 -3.65 8.62
CA ALA A 16 -6.47 -2.85 9.80
C ALA A 16 -7.66 -3.41 10.59
N ASP A 17 -8.35 -4.44 10.09
CA ASP A 17 -9.49 -5.04 10.80
C ASP A 17 -9.03 -5.62 12.15
N GLY A 18 -9.80 -5.31 13.20
CA GLY A 18 -9.51 -5.78 14.55
C GLY A 18 -8.35 -5.07 15.27
N THR A 19 -7.62 -4.14 14.64
CA THR A 19 -6.45 -3.48 15.23
C THR A 19 -6.80 -2.26 16.11
N THR A 20 -8.06 -1.88 16.19
CA THR A 20 -8.52 -0.71 16.97
C THR A 20 -8.20 -0.83 18.46
N HIS A 21 -8.05 -2.06 18.99
CA HIS A 21 -7.63 -2.28 20.38
C HIS A 21 -6.20 -1.79 20.66
N LEU A 22 -5.33 -1.66 19.66
CA LEU A 22 -3.95 -1.21 19.79
C LEU A 22 -3.82 0.32 19.84
N THR A 23 -4.66 1.03 19.09
CA THR A 23 -4.52 2.47 18.84
C THR A 23 -5.82 3.25 19.06
N GLY A 24 -6.89 2.59 19.46
CA GLY A 24 -8.21 3.15 19.74
C GLY A 24 -9.04 3.40 18.48
N THR A 25 -8.44 3.88 17.39
CA THR A 25 -9.16 4.22 16.16
C THR A 25 -8.28 3.93 14.92
N GLU A 26 -8.92 3.78 13.74
CA GLU A 26 -8.21 3.68 12.46
C GLU A 26 -7.31 4.91 12.18
N ALA A 27 -7.78 6.11 12.55
CA ALA A 27 -6.99 7.34 12.45
C ALA A 27 -5.78 7.30 13.41
N GLY A 28 -5.96 6.77 14.62
CA GLY A 28 -4.88 6.54 15.58
C GLY A 28 -3.82 5.59 15.03
N LEU A 29 -4.25 4.50 14.38
CA LEU A 29 -3.36 3.55 13.72
C LEU A 29 -2.53 4.24 12.62
N ALA A 30 -3.19 4.95 11.70
CA ALA A 30 -2.51 5.65 10.60
C ALA A 30 -1.50 6.67 11.13
N THR A 31 -1.86 7.43 12.17
CA THR A 31 -0.98 8.41 12.80
C THR A 31 0.22 7.73 13.47
N ALA A 32 0.01 6.63 14.18
CA ALA A 32 1.07 5.87 14.83
C ALA A 32 2.07 5.30 13.82
N LEU A 33 1.60 4.78 12.69
CA LEU A 33 2.45 4.27 11.60
C LEU A 33 3.34 5.37 11.01
N VAL A 34 2.77 6.54 10.70
CA VAL A 34 3.52 7.69 10.18
C VAL A 34 4.56 8.17 11.20
N ALA A 35 4.17 8.28 12.48
CA ALA A 35 5.09 8.65 13.54
C ALA A 35 6.24 7.63 13.72
N ARG A 36 5.93 6.33 13.54
CA ARG A 36 6.95 5.28 13.61
C ARG A 36 7.94 5.36 12.45
N ALA A 37 7.44 5.58 11.23
CA ALA A 37 8.26 5.79 10.03
C ALA A 37 9.20 6.99 10.21
N ALA A 38 8.68 8.12 10.70
CA ALA A 38 9.48 9.31 10.95
C ALA A 38 10.62 9.08 11.96
N ARG A 39 10.42 8.21 12.97
CA ARG A 39 11.47 7.86 13.94
C ARG A 39 12.66 7.13 13.33
N VAL A 40 12.48 6.48 12.21
CA VAL A 40 13.54 5.81 11.45
C VAL A 40 13.99 6.60 10.22
N GLY A 41 13.58 7.88 10.14
CA GLY A 41 14.00 8.79 9.07
C GLY A 41 13.22 8.65 7.75
N LEU A 42 12.08 7.95 7.76
CA LEU A 42 11.24 7.80 6.57
C LEU A 42 10.13 8.85 6.56
N ASP A 43 9.97 9.54 5.42
CA ASP A 43 8.79 10.36 5.15
C ASP A 43 7.67 9.46 4.58
N ALA A 44 6.64 9.27 5.37
CA ALA A 44 5.54 8.37 5.04
C ALA A 44 4.19 9.06 5.13
N ARG A 45 3.24 8.57 4.34
CA ARG A 45 1.83 8.93 4.43
C ARG A 45 1.01 7.66 4.62
N ALA A 46 -0.09 7.75 5.34
CA ALA A 46 -0.95 6.61 5.58
C ALA A 46 -2.40 6.95 5.30
N ALA A 47 -3.13 5.99 4.73
CA ALA A 47 -4.57 6.08 4.62
C ALA A 47 -5.21 4.74 4.97
N VAL A 48 -6.37 4.78 5.59
CA VAL A 48 -7.20 3.61 5.86
C VAL A 48 -8.43 3.68 4.97
N ALA A 49 -8.70 2.61 4.22
CA ALA A 49 -9.86 2.51 3.35
C ALA A 49 -10.32 1.06 3.20
N SER A 50 -11.51 0.85 2.65
CA SER A 50 -12.08 -0.48 2.42
C SER A 50 -11.46 -1.26 1.25
N SER A 51 -10.54 -0.65 0.49
CA SER A 51 -9.82 -1.29 -0.61
C SER A 51 -8.40 -0.76 -0.72
N MET A 52 -7.48 -1.59 -1.21
CA MET A 52 -6.08 -1.23 -1.41
C MET A 52 -5.92 -0.07 -2.39
N VAL A 53 -6.71 -0.05 -3.47
CA VAL A 53 -6.65 1.03 -4.46
C VAL A 53 -7.08 2.36 -3.86
N ALA A 54 -8.13 2.39 -3.05
CA ALA A 54 -8.57 3.60 -2.39
C ALA A 54 -7.56 4.09 -1.36
N ALA A 55 -7.04 3.20 -0.50
CA ALA A 55 -6.01 3.53 0.48
C ALA A 55 -4.76 4.13 -0.21
N ARG A 56 -4.27 3.48 -1.26
CA ARG A 56 -3.09 3.96 -2.01
C ARG A 56 -3.30 5.33 -2.62
N LEU A 57 -4.41 5.53 -3.31
CA LEU A 57 -4.69 6.81 -3.99
C LEU A 57 -4.82 7.95 -3.00
N VAL A 58 -5.50 7.71 -1.88
CA VAL A 58 -5.66 8.72 -0.82
C VAL A 58 -4.33 8.98 -0.12
N ALA A 59 -3.54 7.96 0.21
CA ALA A 59 -2.21 8.16 0.81
C ALA A 59 -1.25 8.95 -0.10
N ARG A 60 -1.26 8.67 -1.42
CA ARG A 60 -0.35 9.34 -2.39
C ARG A 60 -0.77 10.77 -2.72
N HIS A 61 -2.06 11.05 -2.77
CA HIS A 61 -2.60 12.31 -3.32
C HIS A 61 -3.40 13.14 -2.31
N GLY A 62 -3.72 12.57 -1.14
CA GLY A 62 -4.34 13.26 -0.02
C GLY A 62 -3.36 14.05 0.83
N HIS A 63 -3.84 14.61 1.92
CA HIS A 63 -3.06 15.42 2.84
C HIS A 63 -2.90 14.71 4.20
N GLY A 64 -1.70 14.23 4.47
CA GLY A 64 -1.37 13.64 5.78
C GLY A 64 -1.90 12.22 5.99
N THR A 65 -2.53 11.98 7.13
CA THR A 65 -3.20 10.71 7.47
C THR A 65 -4.70 10.83 7.26
N GLU A 66 -5.26 9.95 6.45
CA GLU A 66 -6.69 10.00 6.12
C GLU A 66 -7.38 8.66 6.36
N VAL A 67 -8.62 8.71 6.82
CA VAL A 67 -9.51 7.55 6.93
C VAL A 67 -10.69 7.77 6.00
N VAL A 68 -10.89 6.84 5.07
CA VAL A 68 -12.00 6.82 4.14
C VAL A 68 -13.05 5.85 4.69
N PRO A 69 -14.18 6.34 5.22
CA PRO A 69 -15.22 5.48 5.76
C PRO A 69 -15.74 4.47 4.74
N ARG A 70 -16.14 3.29 5.20
CA ARG A 70 -16.70 2.25 4.33
C ARG A 70 -17.86 2.81 3.49
N GLY A 71 -17.85 2.51 2.20
CA GLY A 71 -18.87 2.98 1.24
C GLY A 71 -18.68 4.41 0.72
N THR A 72 -17.69 5.17 1.18
CA THR A 72 -17.45 6.55 0.74
C THR A 72 -16.26 6.71 -0.19
N ALA A 73 -15.56 5.64 -0.53
CA ALA A 73 -14.35 5.65 -1.35
C ALA A 73 -14.54 6.40 -2.68
N ARG A 74 -15.64 6.13 -3.40
CA ARG A 74 -15.96 6.83 -4.65
C ARG A 74 -16.02 8.36 -4.49
N GLY A 75 -16.60 8.83 -3.40
CA GLY A 75 -16.70 10.26 -3.09
C GLY A 75 -15.33 10.87 -2.75
N ALA A 76 -14.55 10.18 -1.94
CA ALA A 76 -13.22 10.61 -1.54
C ALA A 76 -12.25 10.68 -2.74
N LEU A 77 -12.37 9.74 -3.68
CA LEU A 77 -11.53 9.70 -4.88
C LEU A 77 -11.98 10.67 -5.99
N ALA A 78 -13.25 11.08 -5.99
CA ALA A 78 -13.83 11.87 -7.08
C ALA A 78 -13.04 13.11 -7.48
N PRO A 79 -12.47 13.93 -6.58
CA PRO A 79 -11.73 15.14 -6.95
C PRO A 79 -10.33 14.86 -7.53
N LEU A 80 -9.81 13.65 -7.37
CA LEU A 80 -8.45 13.32 -7.81
C LEU A 80 -8.34 13.36 -9.35
N PRO A 81 -7.21 13.86 -9.89
CA PRO A 81 -6.96 13.86 -11.32
C PRO A 81 -6.92 12.44 -11.89
N LEU A 82 -7.38 12.26 -13.14
CA LEU A 82 -7.31 10.98 -13.83
C LEU A 82 -5.88 10.39 -13.89
N ALA A 83 -4.88 11.27 -13.96
CA ALA A 83 -3.46 10.88 -14.00
C ALA A 83 -3.02 10.04 -12.79
N CYS A 84 -3.71 10.13 -11.64
CA CYS A 84 -3.42 9.33 -10.45
C CYS A 84 -3.57 7.82 -10.67
N LEU A 85 -4.33 7.40 -11.69
CA LEU A 85 -4.46 6.01 -12.10
C LEU A 85 -3.40 5.56 -13.11
N GLU A 86 -2.53 6.46 -13.54
CA GLU A 86 -1.44 6.18 -14.49
C GLU A 86 -1.93 5.39 -15.73
N PRO A 87 -3.02 5.83 -16.40
CA PRO A 87 -3.55 5.12 -17.55
C PRO A 87 -2.54 5.10 -18.69
N ALA A 88 -2.55 4.04 -19.51
CA ALA A 88 -1.73 3.97 -20.71
C ALA A 88 -1.94 5.22 -21.58
N PRO A 89 -0.90 5.77 -22.22
CA PRO A 89 -0.96 7.05 -22.94
C PRO A 89 -2.10 7.14 -23.97
N ALA A 90 -2.37 6.06 -24.69
CA ALA A 90 -3.47 5.98 -25.66
C ALA A 90 -4.84 6.10 -24.98
N VAL A 91 -5.03 5.46 -23.83
CA VAL A 91 -6.26 5.50 -23.03
C VAL A 91 -6.43 6.89 -22.42
N ALA A 92 -5.35 7.47 -21.86
CA ALA A 92 -5.37 8.82 -21.32
C ALA A 92 -5.79 9.85 -22.37
N ALA A 93 -5.22 9.78 -23.58
CA ALA A 93 -5.58 10.67 -24.69
C ALA A 93 -7.04 10.51 -25.11
N MET A 94 -7.57 9.30 -25.13
CA MET A 94 -8.97 9.04 -25.48
C MET A 94 -9.92 9.58 -24.41
N LEU A 95 -9.65 9.33 -23.13
CA LEU A 95 -10.45 9.85 -22.01
C LEU A 95 -10.42 11.40 -21.99
N ALA A 96 -9.26 12.01 -22.25
CA ALA A 96 -9.14 13.45 -22.35
C ALA A 96 -10.00 14.05 -23.50
N ARG A 97 -10.07 13.37 -24.65
CA ARG A 97 -10.96 13.76 -25.76
C ARG A 97 -12.44 13.65 -25.39
N TRP A 98 -12.80 12.75 -24.49
CA TRP A 98 -14.16 12.65 -23.94
C TRP A 98 -14.42 13.66 -22.81
N GLY A 99 -13.44 14.48 -22.47
CA GLY A 99 -13.57 15.49 -21.41
C GLY A 99 -13.43 14.93 -20.00
N ILE A 100 -12.99 13.66 -19.84
CA ILE A 100 -12.78 13.01 -18.56
C ILE A 100 -11.45 13.47 -17.98
N ARG A 101 -11.51 14.18 -16.87
CA ARG A 101 -10.32 14.77 -16.22
C ARG A 101 -10.08 14.28 -14.81
N THR A 102 -11.15 13.86 -14.13
CA THR A 102 -11.10 13.41 -12.74
C THR A 102 -11.57 11.96 -12.60
N LEU A 103 -11.24 11.35 -11.47
CA LEU A 103 -11.75 10.02 -11.13
C LEU A 103 -13.27 10.04 -10.98
N GLY A 104 -13.84 11.15 -10.50
CA GLY A 104 -15.27 11.34 -10.41
C GLY A 104 -15.96 11.33 -11.76
N ASP A 105 -15.36 11.94 -12.80
CA ASP A 105 -15.89 11.88 -14.16
C ASP A 105 -15.85 10.46 -14.71
N LEU A 106 -14.73 9.76 -14.51
CA LEU A 106 -14.56 8.38 -14.95
C LEU A 106 -15.53 7.43 -14.24
N ALA A 107 -15.68 7.58 -12.94
CA ALA A 107 -16.55 6.73 -12.11
C ALA A 107 -18.05 6.81 -12.49
N ARG A 108 -18.49 7.89 -13.17
CA ARG A 108 -19.87 8.06 -13.64
C ARG A 108 -20.17 7.30 -14.92
N LEU A 109 -19.14 6.93 -15.67
CA LEU A 109 -19.32 6.26 -16.96
C LEU A 109 -19.87 4.84 -16.76
N PRO A 110 -20.71 4.34 -17.69
CA PRO A 110 -21.13 2.95 -17.72
C PRO A 110 -19.93 2.03 -17.99
N ALA A 111 -19.67 1.09 -17.09
CA ALA A 111 -18.49 0.22 -17.18
C ALA A 111 -18.47 -0.61 -18.47
N ASP A 112 -19.64 -1.11 -18.89
CA ASP A 112 -19.79 -1.96 -20.08
C ASP A 112 -19.48 -1.20 -21.38
N GLU A 113 -19.90 0.06 -21.46
CA GLU A 113 -19.64 0.89 -22.64
C GLU A 113 -18.15 1.25 -22.75
N VAL A 114 -17.52 1.51 -21.62
CA VAL A 114 -16.09 1.80 -21.56
C VAL A 114 -15.27 0.54 -21.85
N ALA A 115 -15.67 -0.60 -21.29
CA ALA A 115 -15.05 -1.90 -21.59
C ALA A 115 -15.11 -2.24 -23.10
N THR A 116 -16.22 -1.93 -23.74
CA THR A 116 -16.41 -2.15 -25.18
C THR A 116 -15.43 -1.30 -26.02
N ARG A 117 -15.11 -0.07 -25.58
CA ARG A 117 -14.27 0.89 -26.33
C ARG A 117 -12.79 0.85 -25.95
N LEU A 118 -12.48 0.59 -24.68
CA LEU A 118 -11.13 0.62 -24.12
C LEU A 118 -10.64 -0.77 -23.68
N GLY A 119 -11.47 -1.79 -23.86
CA GLY A 119 -11.13 -3.15 -23.43
C GLY A 119 -11.13 -3.32 -21.91
N PRO A 120 -10.50 -4.41 -21.42
CA PRO A 120 -10.45 -4.75 -20.00
C PRO A 120 -9.76 -3.67 -19.15
N ASP A 121 -8.77 -2.97 -19.70
CA ASP A 121 -8.07 -1.89 -19.02
C ASP A 121 -9.01 -0.72 -18.68
N GLY A 122 -9.95 -0.40 -19.57
CA GLY A 122 -10.95 0.62 -19.32
C GLY A 122 -11.89 0.25 -18.17
N ALA A 123 -12.31 -1.01 -18.11
CA ALA A 123 -13.13 -1.52 -17.00
C ALA A 123 -12.35 -1.49 -15.67
N ALA A 124 -11.08 -1.86 -15.68
CA ALA A 124 -10.23 -1.82 -14.49
C ALA A 124 -10.05 -0.37 -13.98
N LEU A 125 -9.87 0.59 -14.88
CA LEU A 125 -9.77 2.01 -14.53
C LEU A 125 -11.07 2.53 -13.88
N ILE A 126 -12.25 2.13 -14.38
CA ILE A 126 -13.53 2.52 -13.76
C ILE A 126 -13.66 1.94 -12.36
N ARG A 127 -13.35 0.64 -12.16
CA ARG A 127 -13.37 0.04 -10.83
C ARG A 127 -12.42 0.77 -9.88
N ALA A 128 -11.20 1.04 -10.32
CA ALA A 128 -10.24 1.80 -9.53
C ALA A 128 -10.75 3.21 -9.18
N ALA A 129 -11.36 3.92 -10.13
CA ALA A 129 -11.95 5.24 -9.90
C ALA A 129 -13.14 5.23 -8.91
N ARG A 130 -13.81 4.09 -8.79
CA ARG A 130 -14.87 3.85 -7.78
C ARG A 130 -14.32 3.41 -6.43
N GLY A 131 -13.03 3.13 -6.33
CA GLY A 131 -12.40 2.55 -5.14
C GLY A 131 -12.70 1.07 -4.96
N GLU A 132 -13.06 0.37 -6.04
CA GLU A 132 -13.33 -1.05 -6.06
C GLU A 132 -12.03 -1.81 -6.40
N ASP A 133 -11.66 -2.78 -5.56
CA ASP A 133 -10.53 -3.67 -5.79
C ASP A 133 -10.95 -5.09 -5.43
N GLU A 134 -10.86 -5.98 -6.39
CA GLU A 134 -11.22 -7.39 -6.21
C GLU A 134 -10.01 -8.22 -5.73
N ARG A 135 -8.82 -7.63 -5.70
CA ARG A 135 -7.62 -8.35 -5.28
C ARG A 135 -7.61 -8.52 -3.77
N PRO A 136 -7.52 -9.75 -3.27
CA PRO A 136 -7.35 -9.96 -1.84
C PRO A 136 -5.98 -9.42 -1.40
N LEU A 137 -5.90 -8.93 -0.17
CA LEU A 137 -4.62 -8.68 0.47
C LEU A 137 -3.91 -10.01 0.63
N ALA A 138 -2.76 -10.16 -0.01
CA ALA A 138 -1.89 -11.31 0.18
C ALA A 138 -0.84 -10.93 1.24
N PRO A 139 -0.95 -11.44 2.49
CA PRO A 139 0.01 -11.13 3.52
C PRO A 139 1.39 -11.63 3.10
N GLN A 140 2.39 -10.78 3.26
CA GLN A 140 3.77 -11.22 3.13
C GLN A 140 4.11 -12.02 4.40
N THR A 141 4.40 -13.29 4.23
CA THR A 141 4.97 -14.09 5.32
C THR A 141 6.43 -13.69 5.44
N PHE A 142 6.76 -12.99 6.52
CA PHE A 142 8.15 -12.84 6.91
C PHE A 142 8.62 -14.20 7.42
N ASP A 143 9.71 -14.67 6.87
CA ASP A 143 10.40 -15.82 7.44
C ASP A 143 11.16 -15.28 8.66
N ASP A 144 10.54 -15.42 9.85
CA ASP A 144 11.12 -14.99 11.12
C ASP A 144 12.28 -15.91 11.57
N THR A 145 12.75 -16.76 10.66
CA THR A 145 13.89 -17.63 10.95
C THR A 145 15.16 -16.78 10.93
N VAL A 146 15.63 -16.46 12.11
CA VAL A 146 16.97 -15.89 12.30
C VAL A 146 17.95 -17.05 12.34
N GLU A 147 18.78 -17.18 11.32
CA GLU A 147 19.82 -18.18 11.25
C GLU A 147 21.18 -17.51 11.48
N GLU A 148 21.88 -17.93 12.53
CA GLU A 148 23.26 -17.51 12.80
C GLU A 148 24.15 -18.75 12.78
N THR A 149 25.26 -18.65 12.07
CA THR A 149 26.21 -19.77 11.94
C THR A 149 27.57 -19.37 12.48
N THR A 150 28.07 -20.14 13.42
CA THR A 150 29.42 -19.99 13.96
C THR A 150 30.26 -21.22 13.65
N ALA A 151 31.42 -21.02 13.04
CA ALA A 151 32.39 -22.07 12.80
C ALA A 151 33.19 -22.35 14.09
N LEU A 152 33.21 -23.60 14.51
CA LEU A 152 34.02 -24.05 15.62
C LEU A 152 35.40 -24.51 15.11
N GLU A 153 36.48 -23.91 15.61
CA GLU A 153 37.85 -24.23 15.19
C GLU A 153 38.31 -25.64 15.61
N HIS A 154 37.66 -26.20 16.63
CA HIS A 154 38.01 -27.52 17.18
C HIS A 154 36.72 -28.32 17.48
N ALA A 155 36.84 -29.65 17.43
CA ALA A 155 35.77 -30.54 17.83
C ALA A 155 35.47 -30.38 19.33
N ILE A 156 34.19 -30.26 19.66
CA ILE A 156 33.72 -30.11 21.05
C ILE A 156 33.19 -31.44 21.54
N ASP A 157 33.82 -31.98 22.59
CA ASP A 157 33.47 -33.28 23.18
C ASP A 157 32.47 -33.17 24.33
N ASN A 158 32.14 -31.98 24.78
CA ASN A 158 31.20 -31.74 25.88
C ASN A 158 30.25 -30.59 25.63
N VAL A 159 29.16 -30.51 26.40
CA VAL A 159 28.03 -29.58 26.16
C VAL A 159 28.33 -28.13 26.59
N GLU A 160 29.24 -27.94 27.53
CA GLU A 160 29.47 -26.65 28.19
C GLU A 160 30.01 -25.55 27.21
N PRO A 161 31.01 -25.82 26.35
CA PRO A 161 31.43 -24.87 25.30
C PRO A 161 30.36 -24.62 24.24
N LEU A 162 29.52 -25.61 23.92
CA LEU A 162 28.39 -25.46 23.02
C LEU A 162 27.35 -24.47 23.56
N LEU A 163 27.02 -24.60 24.85
CA LEU A 163 26.10 -23.65 25.51
C LEU A 163 26.66 -22.23 25.56
N PHE A 164 27.97 -22.09 25.72
CA PHE A 164 28.63 -20.79 25.69
C PHE A 164 28.57 -20.15 24.30
N ALA A 165 28.82 -20.95 23.25
CA ALA A 165 28.72 -20.49 21.87
C ALA A 165 27.27 -20.07 21.52
N LEU A 166 26.27 -20.87 21.89
CA LEU A 166 24.85 -20.58 21.71
C LEU A 166 24.41 -19.31 22.46
N HIS A 167 24.94 -19.09 23.67
CA HIS A 167 24.62 -17.88 24.43
C HIS A 167 25.18 -16.62 23.76
N GLY A 168 26.33 -16.72 23.10
CA GLY A 168 26.92 -15.62 22.32
C GLY A 168 26.15 -15.29 21.04
N MET A 169 25.39 -16.25 20.49
CA MET A 169 24.56 -16.08 19.29
C MET A 169 23.19 -15.46 19.58
N THR A 170 22.75 -15.38 20.85
CA THR A 170 21.42 -14.90 21.25
C THR A 170 21.45 -13.50 21.89
N LEU A 171 22.60 -12.84 21.94
CA LEU A 171 22.79 -11.47 22.42
C LEU A 171 22.92 -10.48 21.27
#